data_9959ebf00dfa55d58a1fc44fa8b717b3
#
_entry.id   9959ebf00dfa55d58a1fc44fa8b717b3
#
_cell.length_a   1.000
_cell.length_b   1.000
_cell.length_c   1.000
_cell.angle_alpha   90.00
_cell.angle_beta   90.00
_cell.angle_gamma   90.00
#
_symmetry.space_group_name_H-M   'P 1'
#
loop_
_entity.id
_entity.type
_entity.pdbx_description
1 polymer ?
#
loop_
_entity_poly.entity_id
_entity_poly.type
_entity_poly.pdbx_seq_one_letter_code
_entity_poly.pdbx_strand_id
1 'polypeptide(L)' 'MTETATTDLLGTALTERERDLLSAYQSLKALAASDDLPPCAARNVRKALAAMWQVTNDLGLQFEQLYDLGV' A
#
# COMPACT_ATOMS: atom_id res chain seq x y z
N MET A 1 7.22 17.71 -10.60
CA MET A 1 6.63 16.71 -9.72
C MET A 1 7.69 15.68 -9.32
N THR A 2 7.70 15.32 -8.10
CA THR A 2 8.67 14.36 -7.60
C THR A 2 8.11 12.96 -7.66
N GLU A 3 8.88 12.06 -8.20
CA GLU A 3 8.52 10.66 -8.24
C GLU A 3 8.99 9.98 -6.96
N THR A 4 8.06 9.68 -6.06
CA THR A 4 8.43 9.15 -4.76
C THR A 4 8.63 7.65 -4.77
N ALA A 5 8.24 6.97 -5.86
CA ALA A 5 8.29 5.52 -5.93
C ALA A 5 9.44 5.00 -6.76
N THR A 6 10.47 5.81 -7.00
CA THR A 6 11.58 5.40 -7.85
C THR A 6 12.67 4.65 -7.11
N THR A 7 12.68 4.73 -5.76
CA THR A 7 13.66 4.02 -4.96
C THR A 7 12.99 3.40 -3.75
N ASP A 8 13.63 2.39 -3.17
CA ASP A 8 13.19 1.84 -1.90
C ASP A 8 13.78 2.66 -0.74
N LEU A 9 13.60 2.19 0.48
CA LEU A 9 14.04 2.92 1.67
C LEU A 9 15.55 2.97 1.81
N LEU A 10 16.27 2.14 1.10
CA LEU A 10 17.73 2.12 1.12
C LEU A 10 18.34 2.91 -0.04
N GLY A 11 17.51 3.52 -0.87
CA GLY A 11 17.97 4.29 -2.00
C GLY A 11 18.21 3.48 -3.26
N THR A 12 17.89 2.19 -3.26
CA THR A 12 18.05 1.34 -4.42
C THR A 12 16.89 1.57 -5.39
N ALA A 13 17.19 1.65 -6.67
CA ALA A 13 16.15 1.84 -7.68
C ALA A 13 15.17 0.67 -7.65
N LEU A 14 13.88 0.98 -7.71
CA LEU A 14 12.83 -0.03 -7.69
C LEU A 14 12.79 -0.75 -9.03
N THR A 15 12.56 -2.05 -8.98
CA THR A 15 12.24 -2.79 -10.18
C THR A 15 10.84 -2.42 -10.66
N GLU A 16 10.53 -2.80 -11.90
CA GLU A 16 9.19 -2.56 -12.42
C GLU A 16 8.13 -3.26 -11.58
N ARG A 17 8.41 -4.48 -11.14
CA ARG A 17 7.46 -5.22 -10.32
C ARG A 17 7.27 -4.59 -8.95
N GLU A 18 8.33 -4.05 -8.38
CA GLU A 18 8.22 -3.36 -7.09
C GLU A 18 7.39 -2.09 -7.21
N ARG A 19 7.53 -1.36 -8.32
CA ARG A 19 6.67 -0.20 -8.56
C ARG A 19 5.21 -0.62 -8.71
N ASP A 20 4.94 -1.75 -9.36
CA ASP A 20 3.58 -2.27 -9.47
C ASP A 20 3.00 -2.60 -8.10
N LEU A 21 3.80 -3.23 -7.24
CA LEU A 21 3.35 -3.57 -5.90
C LEU A 21 3.02 -2.32 -5.08
N LEU A 22 3.89 -1.33 -5.16
CA LEU A 22 3.66 -0.09 -4.43
C LEU A 22 2.42 0.64 -4.95
N SER A 23 2.20 0.62 -6.26
CA SER A 23 1.02 1.22 -6.86
C SER A 23 -0.25 0.50 -6.40
N ALA A 24 -0.24 -0.82 -6.36
CA ALA A 24 -1.38 -1.59 -5.87
C ALA A 24 -1.67 -1.29 -4.40
N TYR A 25 -0.62 -1.19 -3.59
CA TYR A 25 -0.76 -0.84 -2.19
C TYR A 25 -1.44 0.52 -2.03
N GLN A 26 -1.02 1.50 -2.81
CA GLN A 26 -1.59 2.85 -2.72
C GLN A 26 -3.03 2.88 -3.18
N SER A 27 -3.38 2.10 -4.19
CA SER A 27 -4.77 1.98 -4.62
C SER A 27 -5.64 1.37 -3.53
N LEU A 28 -5.14 0.35 -2.85
CA LEU A 28 -5.87 -0.26 -1.74
C LEU A 28 -6.04 0.71 -0.57
N LYS A 29 -5.03 1.54 -0.30
CA LYS A 29 -5.16 2.56 0.73
C LYS A 29 -6.27 3.54 0.40
N ALA A 30 -6.34 3.98 -0.85
CA ALA A 30 -7.38 4.92 -1.26
C ALA A 30 -8.77 4.29 -1.12
N LEU A 31 -8.90 3.02 -1.50
CA LEU A 31 -10.17 2.31 -1.36
C LEU A 31 -10.55 2.12 0.11
N ALA A 32 -9.58 1.79 0.96
CA ALA A 32 -9.85 1.59 2.38
C ALA A 32 -10.28 2.88 3.06
N ALA A 33 -9.83 4.02 2.55
CA ALA A 33 -10.19 5.33 3.11
C ALA A 33 -11.52 5.85 2.57
N SER A 34 -12.11 5.20 1.58
CA SER A 34 -13.36 5.68 1.02
C SER A 34 -14.54 5.27 1.90
N ASP A 35 -15.62 6.04 1.85
CA ASP A 35 -16.80 5.80 2.66
C ASP A 35 -17.90 5.10 1.91
N ASP A 36 -17.73 4.85 0.63
CA ASP A 36 -18.81 4.44 -0.24
C ASP A 36 -18.81 2.94 -0.56
N LEU A 37 -17.99 2.16 0.14
CA LEU A 37 -17.97 0.73 -0.05
C LEU A 37 -18.96 0.05 0.89
N PRO A 38 -19.68 -0.98 0.42
CA PRO A 38 -20.51 -1.80 1.32
C PRO A 38 -19.63 -2.42 2.42
N PRO A 39 -20.22 -2.74 3.60
CA PRO A 39 -19.40 -3.24 4.73
C PRO A 39 -18.56 -4.47 4.42
N CYS A 40 -19.09 -5.42 3.66
CA CYS A 40 -18.30 -6.63 3.34
C CYS A 40 -17.13 -6.31 2.43
N ALA A 41 -17.36 -5.44 1.45
CA ALA A 41 -16.29 -5.03 0.54
C ALA A 41 -15.24 -4.23 1.29
N ALA A 42 -15.66 -3.32 2.16
CA ALA A 42 -14.73 -2.51 2.94
C ALA A 42 -13.86 -3.40 3.82
N ARG A 43 -14.45 -4.41 4.44
CA ARG A 43 -13.69 -5.33 5.29
C ARG A 43 -12.63 -6.08 4.47
N ASN A 44 -13.02 -6.57 3.30
CA ASN A 44 -12.08 -7.33 2.47
C ASN A 44 -10.99 -6.46 1.88
N VAL A 45 -11.30 -5.21 1.57
CA VAL A 45 -10.29 -4.25 1.13
C VAL A 45 -9.27 -4.02 2.24
N ARG A 46 -9.73 -3.88 3.49
CA ARG A 46 -8.80 -3.71 4.61
C ARG A 46 -7.92 -4.92 4.83
N LYS A 47 -8.46 -6.12 4.63
CA LYS A 47 -7.65 -7.35 4.72
C LYS A 47 -6.58 -7.38 3.63
N ALA A 48 -6.96 -7.02 2.41
CA ALA A 48 -6.01 -6.98 1.30
C ALA A 48 -4.95 -5.92 1.55
N LEU A 49 -5.34 -4.77 2.09
CA LEU A 49 -4.40 -3.71 2.42
C LEU A 49 -3.38 -4.17 3.46
N ALA A 50 -3.85 -4.88 4.50
CA ALA A 50 -2.93 -5.40 5.52
C ALA A 50 -1.92 -6.37 4.92
N ALA A 51 -2.37 -7.23 4.00
CA ALA A 51 -1.47 -8.17 3.34
C ALA A 51 -0.46 -7.44 2.46
N MET A 52 -0.90 -6.43 1.72
CA MET A 52 -0.01 -5.65 0.86
C MET A 52 0.95 -4.79 1.69
N TRP A 53 0.50 -4.28 2.83
CA TRP A 53 1.35 -3.55 3.75
C TRP A 53 2.51 -4.43 4.19
N GLN A 54 2.23 -5.70 4.49
CA GLN A 54 3.27 -6.64 4.88
C GLN A 54 4.28 -6.85 3.75
N VAL A 55 3.79 -6.99 2.52
CA VAL A 55 4.67 -7.17 1.36
C VAL A 55 5.58 -5.97 1.19
N THR A 56 5.03 -4.75 1.26
CA THR A 56 5.85 -3.55 1.06
C THR A 56 6.85 -3.37 2.19
N ASN A 57 6.51 -3.74 3.40
CA ASN A 57 7.47 -3.72 4.51
C ASN A 57 8.59 -4.74 4.31
N ASP A 58 8.23 -5.95 3.92
CA ASP A 58 9.22 -7.01 3.70
C ASP A 58 10.22 -6.63 2.63
N LEU A 59 9.78 -5.87 1.64
CA LEU A 59 10.65 -5.42 0.55
C LEU A 59 11.33 -4.08 0.84
N GLY A 60 11.05 -3.47 1.98
CA GLY A 60 11.66 -2.19 2.34
C GLY A 60 11.18 -1.03 1.49
N LEU A 61 9.97 -1.10 0.95
CA LEU A 61 9.45 -0.05 0.07
C LEU A 61 8.86 1.12 0.82
N GLN A 62 8.32 0.87 2.01
CA GLN A 62 7.79 1.93 2.85
C GLN A 62 7.59 1.39 4.27
N PHE A 63 7.55 2.30 5.24
CA PHE A 63 7.24 1.97 6.63
C PHE A 63 6.22 2.97 7.12
N GLU A 64 4.96 2.61 7.07
CA GLU A 64 3.94 3.49 7.61
C GLU A 64 2.98 2.69 8.48
N GLN A 65 2.28 3.39 9.34
CA GLN A 65 1.29 2.79 10.22
C GLN A 65 -0.08 2.99 9.61
N LEU A 66 -0.89 1.96 9.64
CA LEU A 66 -2.23 2.02 9.04
C LEU A 66 -3.33 2.01 10.09
N TYR A 67 -3.05 2.50 11.28
CA TYR A 67 -4.02 2.47 12.39
C TYR A 67 -5.31 3.18 12.03
N ASP A 68 -5.22 4.29 11.31
CA ASP A 68 -6.40 5.08 10.96
C ASP A 68 -7.32 4.37 9.99
N LEU A 69 -6.83 3.34 9.33
CA LEU A 69 -7.61 2.59 8.35
C LEU A 69 -8.15 1.28 8.91
N GLY A 70 -7.89 1.00 10.18
CA GLY A 70 -8.43 -0.18 10.83
C GLY A 70 -7.75 -1.48 10.44
N VAL A 71 -6.48 -1.41 10.11
CA VAL A 71 -5.69 -2.59 9.73
C VAL A 71 -4.60 -2.88 10.72
#